data_44337efe3b361fbbece485dcb9bb4e28
#
_entry.id   44337efe3b361fbbece485dcb9bb4e28
#
_cell.length_a   1.000
_cell.length_b   1.000
_cell.length_c   1.000
_cell.angle_alpha   90.00
_cell.angle_beta   90.00
_cell.angle_gamma   90.00
#
_symmetry.space_group_name_H-M   'P 1'
#
loop_
_entity.id
_entity.type
_entity.pdbx_description
1 polymer ?
#
loop_
_entity_poly.entity_id
_entity_poly.type
_entity_poly.pdbx_seq_one_letter_code
_entity_poly.pdbx_strand_id
1 'polypeptide(L)'
;MTKIQVRKKFQNEIIYGLRNFIGNANKFAKEKIFITLKSNNEYTEITIEDDGEGYPGEILSKIGEPYLRSLKNKGKNKSGLGLGIFIGKNLLEKNFASLNCQNSKTRSGAEVNIKWKNQDLKKI
;
A
#
# COMPACT_ATOMS: atom_id res chain seq x y z
N MET A 1 3.54 16.65 19.11
CA MET A 1 2.90 15.59 18.33
C MET A 1 1.72 16.15 17.55
N THR A 2 1.73 15.97 16.24
CA THR A 2 0.66 16.48 15.39
C THR A 2 -0.52 15.51 15.41
N LYS A 3 -1.69 16.01 15.77
CA LYS A 3 -2.92 15.22 15.68
C LYS A 3 -3.55 15.46 14.31
N ILE A 4 -3.91 14.38 13.65
CA ILE A 4 -4.59 14.44 12.37
C ILE A 4 -5.98 13.84 12.55
N GLN A 5 -7.00 14.63 12.23
CA GLN A 5 -8.38 14.20 12.34
C GLN A 5 -8.91 13.85 10.95
N VAL A 6 -9.52 12.68 10.84
CA VAL A 6 -10.04 12.16 9.57
C VAL A 6 -11.51 11.83 9.74
N ARG A 7 -12.32 12.17 8.74
CA ARG A 7 -13.76 11.88 8.77
C ARG A 7 -13.99 10.37 8.73
N LYS A 8 -14.98 9.90 9.49
CA LYS A 8 -15.25 8.47 9.66
C LYS A 8 -15.40 7.71 8.33
N LYS A 9 -16.10 8.28 7.35
CA LYS A 9 -16.32 7.64 6.06
C LYS A 9 -15.01 7.32 5.33
N PHE A 10 -14.13 8.30 5.23
CA PHE A 10 -12.86 8.15 4.54
C PHE A 10 -11.88 7.33 5.36
N GLN A 11 -12.00 7.40 6.69
CA GLN A 11 -11.20 6.60 7.58
C GLN A 11 -11.39 5.10 7.30
N ASN A 12 -12.63 4.65 7.06
CA ASN A 12 -12.89 3.25 6.75
C ASN A 12 -12.22 2.80 5.45
N GLU A 13 -12.24 3.65 4.42
CA GLU A 13 -11.58 3.33 3.15
C GLU A 13 -10.06 3.25 3.30
N ILE A 14 -9.48 4.18 4.06
CA ILE A 14 -8.04 4.19 4.34
C ILE A 14 -7.64 2.95 5.12
N ILE A 15 -8.38 2.60 6.16
CA ILE A 15 -8.12 1.40 6.96
C ILE A 15 -8.19 0.15 6.09
N TYR A 16 -9.21 0.05 5.24
CA TYR A 16 -9.36 -1.10 4.36
C TYR A 16 -8.20 -1.20 3.37
N GLY A 17 -7.78 -0.07 2.81
CA GLY A 17 -6.62 -0.03 1.91
C GLY A 17 -5.33 -0.47 2.61
N LEU A 18 -5.09 0.05 3.81
CA LEU A 18 -3.93 -0.35 4.61
C LEU A 18 -3.95 -1.83 4.96
N ARG A 19 -5.12 -2.36 5.31
CA ARG A 19 -5.27 -3.78 5.62
C ARG A 19 -4.90 -4.68 4.44
N ASN A 20 -5.19 -4.26 3.22
CA ASN A 20 -4.79 -5.03 2.04
C ASN A 20 -3.27 -5.16 1.95
N PHE A 21 -2.54 -4.07 2.19
CA PHE A 21 -1.08 -4.10 2.14
C PHE A 21 -0.47 -4.85 3.32
N ILE A 22 -0.99 -4.64 4.51
CA ILE A 22 -0.52 -5.35 5.71
C ILE A 22 -0.81 -6.85 5.58
N GLY A 23 -1.98 -7.21 5.06
CA GLY A 23 -2.36 -8.60 4.82
C GLY A 23 -1.43 -9.28 3.83
N ASN A 24 -1.07 -8.59 2.74
CA ASN A 24 -0.11 -9.12 1.77
C ASN A 24 1.26 -9.29 2.41
N ALA A 25 1.72 -8.32 3.17
CA ALA A 25 3.00 -8.43 3.87
C ALA A 25 3.01 -9.62 4.82
N ASN A 26 1.92 -9.80 5.58
CA ASN A 26 1.80 -10.92 6.49
C ASN A 26 1.80 -12.28 5.76
N LYS A 27 1.15 -12.34 4.62
CA LYS A 27 1.05 -13.58 3.83
C LYS A 27 2.39 -14.00 3.24
N PHE A 28 3.21 -13.06 2.80
CA PHE A 28 4.44 -13.34 2.06
C PHE A 28 5.72 -13.15 2.86
N ALA A 29 5.64 -12.58 4.07
CA ALA A 29 6.80 -12.46 4.95
C ALA A 29 7.30 -13.84 5.39
N LYS A 30 8.60 -13.94 5.59
CA LYS A 30 9.19 -15.15 6.19
C LYS A 30 8.99 -15.14 7.70
N GLU A 31 9.37 -14.06 8.35
CA GLU A 31 9.25 -13.91 9.80
C GLU A 31 8.74 -12.56 10.26
N LYS A 32 9.09 -11.49 9.55
CA LYS A 32 8.92 -10.13 10.07
C LYS A 32 8.28 -9.18 9.06
N ILE A 33 7.45 -8.31 9.60
CA ILE A 33 6.88 -7.17 8.90
C ILE A 33 7.35 -5.92 9.61
N PHE A 34 7.75 -4.91 8.85
CA PHE A 34 8.24 -3.65 9.39
C PHE A 34 7.30 -2.53 8.96
N ILE A 35 6.70 -1.84 9.92
CA ILE A 35 5.82 -0.71 9.64
C ILE A 35 6.47 0.53 10.23
N THR A 36 6.77 1.50 9.37
CA THR A 36 7.40 2.75 9.77
C THR A 36 6.46 3.91 9.49
N LEU A 37 6.23 4.73 10.50
CA LEU A 37 5.41 5.93 10.37
C LEU A 37 6.30 7.15 10.54
N LYS A 38 6.28 8.04 9.56
CA LYS A 38 7.01 9.31 9.62
C LYS A 38 6.07 10.45 9.31
N SER A 39 6.23 11.55 10.03
CA SER A 39 5.44 12.75 9.79
C SER A 39 6.30 13.99 10.03
N ASN A 40 6.13 14.98 9.18
CA ASN A 40 6.73 16.30 9.36
C ASN A 40 5.66 17.35 9.07
N ASN A 41 6.07 18.62 8.90
CA ASN A 41 5.11 19.70 8.67
C ASN A 41 4.35 19.62 7.34
N GLU A 42 4.91 18.91 6.36
CA GLU A 42 4.32 18.83 5.01
C GLU A 42 3.68 17.49 4.71
N TYR A 43 4.28 16.40 5.15
CA TYR A 43 3.90 15.05 4.75
C TYR A 43 3.76 14.11 5.93
N THR A 44 2.89 13.13 5.74
CA THR A 44 2.79 11.95 6.60
C THR A 44 2.93 10.73 5.71
N GLU A 45 3.78 9.78 6.10
CA GLU A 45 3.98 8.57 5.30
C GLU A 45 4.04 7.32 6.17
N ILE A 46 3.56 6.23 5.59
CA ILE A 46 3.61 4.90 6.18
C ILE A 46 4.37 4.01 5.21
N THR A 47 5.38 3.33 5.69
CA THR A 47 6.12 2.35 4.89
C THR A 47 5.89 0.97 5.48
N ILE A 48 5.45 0.02 4.65
CA ILE A 48 5.20 -1.37 5.04
C ILE A 48 6.17 -2.24 4.26
N GLU A 49 7.03 -2.94 4.98
CA GLU A 49 8.05 -3.81 4.40
C GLU A 49 7.96 -5.21 4.98
N ASP A 50 8.34 -6.21 4.20
CA ASP A 50 8.47 -7.57 4.71
C ASP A 50 9.85 -8.15 4.38
N ASP A 51 10.15 -9.31 4.94
CA ASP A 51 11.41 -10.03 4.70
C ASP A 51 11.24 -11.24 3.79
N GLY A 52 10.19 -11.26 2.99
CA GLY A 52 9.92 -12.34 2.04
C GLY A 52 10.74 -12.24 0.77
N GLU A 53 10.22 -12.84 -0.29
CA GLU A 53 10.91 -12.88 -1.59
C GLU A 53 10.75 -11.62 -2.42
N GLY A 54 9.88 -10.71 -1.98
CA GLY A 54 9.57 -9.50 -2.71
C GLY A 54 8.46 -9.72 -3.75
N TYR A 55 8.08 -8.64 -4.43
CA TYR A 55 7.11 -8.73 -5.51
C TYR A 55 7.73 -9.38 -6.72
N PRO A 56 7.02 -10.34 -7.36
CA PRO A 56 7.44 -10.82 -8.68
C PRO A 56 7.53 -9.67 -9.67
N GLY A 57 8.45 -9.75 -10.64
CA GLY A 57 8.62 -8.70 -11.63
C GLY A 57 7.33 -8.39 -12.41
N GLU A 58 6.56 -9.44 -12.72
CA GLU A 58 5.28 -9.24 -13.41
C GLU A 58 4.26 -8.44 -12.60
N ILE A 59 4.27 -8.59 -11.27
CA ILE A 59 3.40 -7.83 -10.38
C ILE A 59 3.85 -6.37 -10.34
N LEU A 60 5.16 -6.13 -10.20
CA LEU A 60 5.68 -4.75 -10.19
C LEU A 60 5.34 -4.01 -11.48
N SER A 61 5.42 -4.69 -12.61
CA SER A 61 5.08 -4.06 -13.89
C SER A 61 3.60 -3.73 -14.02
N LYS A 62 2.73 -4.42 -13.29
CA LYS A 62 1.28 -4.24 -13.37
C LYS A 62 0.71 -3.32 -12.31
N ILE A 63 1.45 -2.99 -11.26
CA ILE A 63 0.94 -2.15 -10.17
C ILE A 63 0.44 -0.80 -10.67
N GLY A 64 1.04 -0.26 -11.74
CA GLY A 64 0.59 0.98 -12.34
C GLY A 64 -0.58 0.86 -13.30
N GLU A 65 -1.04 -0.36 -13.62
CA GLU A 65 -2.12 -0.56 -14.57
C GLU A 65 -3.50 -0.24 -13.97
N PRO A 66 -4.47 0.15 -14.82
CA PRO A 66 -5.84 0.33 -14.37
C PRO A 66 -6.41 -0.97 -13.78
N TYR A 67 -7.26 -0.82 -12.78
CA TYR A 67 -7.90 -1.94 -12.08
C TYR A 67 -8.60 -2.92 -13.03
N LEU A 68 -9.31 -2.41 -14.03
CA LEU A 68 -10.03 -3.27 -14.98
C LEU A 68 -9.10 -4.19 -15.77
N ARG A 69 -7.90 -3.70 -16.11
CA ARG A 69 -6.92 -4.53 -16.82
C ARG A 69 -6.39 -5.64 -15.91
N SER A 70 -6.22 -5.35 -14.62
CA SER A 70 -5.82 -6.35 -13.65
C SER A 70 -6.85 -7.45 -13.51
N LEU A 71 -8.14 -7.12 -13.55
CA LEU A 71 -9.21 -8.10 -13.50
C LEU A 71 -9.19 -9.04 -14.70
N LYS A 72 -8.85 -8.53 -15.89
CA LYS A 72 -8.73 -9.38 -17.09
C LYS A 72 -7.62 -10.42 -16.96
N ASN A 73 -6.60 -10.12 -16.17
CA ASN A 73 -5.48 -11.02 -15.94
C ASN A 73 -5.61 -11.86 -14.68
N LYS A 74 -6.74 -11.78 -14.00
CA LYS A 74 -7.00 -12.46 -12.73
C LYS A 74 -6.72 -13.96 -12.78
N GLY A 75 -7.10 -14.63 -13.87
CA GLY A 75 -6.88 -16.06 -14.01
C GLY A 75 -5.42 -16.48 -14.10
N LYS A 76 -4.53 -15.55 -14.40
CA LYS A 76 -3.09 -15.80 -14.50
C LYS A 76 -2.36 -15.56 -13.18
N ASN A 77 -3.00 -14.86 -12.26
CA ASN A 77 -2.41 -14.55 -10.96
C ASN A 77 -2.98 -15.49 -9.90
N LYS A 78 -2.35 -16.64 -9.74
CA LYS A 78 -2.80 -17.69 -8.83
C LYS A 78 -2.69 -17.31 -7.35
N SER A 79 -1.85 -16.34 -7.01
CA SER A 79 -1.66 -15.94 -5.62
C SER A 79 -2.69 -14.95 -5.11
N GLY A 80 -3.45 -14.32 -6.01
CA GLY A 80 -4.38 -13.25 -5.66
C GLY A 80 -3.71 -11.95 -5.24
N LEU A 81 -2.38 -11.92 -5.21
CA LEU A 81 -1.58 -10.78 -4.76
C LEU A 81 -1.91 -9.48 -5.50
N GLY A 82 -1.99 -9.58 -6.83
CA GLY A 82 -2.23 -8.40 -7.66
C GLY A 82 -3.56 -7.71 -7.37
N LEU A 83 -4.61 -8.49 -7.14
CA LEU A 83 -5.93 -7.92 -6.88
C LEU A 83 -5.98 -7.15 -5.58
N GLY A 84 -5.42 -7.72 -4.50
CA GLY A 84 -5.37 -7.04 -3.20
C GLY A 84 -4.59 -5.73 -3.28
N ILE A 85 -3.45 -5.73 -3.97
CA ILE A 85 -2.64 -4.54 -4.16
C ILE A 85 -3.42 -3.46 -4.91
N PHE A 86 -4.12 -3.81 -6.00
CA PHE A 86 -4.87 -2.85 -6.78
C PHE A 86 -6.05 -2.26 -6.02
N ILE A 87 -6.76 -3.07 -5.25
CA ILE A 87 -7.85 -2.57 -4.40
C ILE A 87 -7.30 -1.60 -3.37
N GLY A 88 -6.24 -1.97 -2.67
CA GLY A 88 -5.63 -1.11 -1.66
C GLY A 88 -5.11 0.19 -2.27
N LYS A 89 -4.43 0.11 -3.41
CA LYS A 89 -3.92 1.27 -4.12
C LYS A 89 -5.04 2.23 -4.50
N ASN A 90 -6.12 1.71 -5.09
CA ASN A 90 -7.25 2.53 -5.53
C ASN A 90 -7.92 3.25 -4.35
N LEU A 91 -8.14 2.55 -3.25
CA LEU A 91 -8.75 3.16 -2.06
C LEU A 91 -7.89 4.26 -1.47
N LEU A 92 -6.59 4.04 -1.39
CA LEU A 92 -5.68 5.03 -0.81
C LEU A 92 -5.48 6.22 -1.74
N GLU A 93 -5.33 6.00 -3.05
CA GLU A 93 -5.20 7.08 -4.02
C GLU A 93 -6.47 7.92 -4.13
N LYS A 94 -7.62 7.29 -4.01
CA LYS A 94 -8.91 7.99 -3.94
C LYS A 94 -8.95 8.94 -2.75
N ASN A 95 -8.24 8.62 -1.68
CA ASN A 95 -8.15 9.41 -0.47
C ASN A 95 -6.83 10.19 -0.38
N PHE A 96 -6.34 10.65 -1.53
CA PHE A 96 -5.23 11.59 -1.68
C PHE A 96 -3.84 11.03 -1.40
N ALA A 97 -3.69 9.74 -1.17
CA ALA A 97 -2.37 9.15 -0.98
C ALA A 97 -1.66 8.97 -2.30
N SER A 98 -0.33 9.03 -2.27
CA SER A 98 0.50 8.55 -3.36
C SER A 98 1.22 7.29 -2.87
N LEU A 99 1.36 6.30 -3.76
CA LEU A 99 1.95 5.02 -3.41
C LEU A 99 3.13 4.69 -4.30
N ASN A 100 4.14 4.10 -3.68
CA ASN A 100 5.28 3.55 -4.40
C ASN A 100 5.53 2.13 -3.90
N CYS A 101 5.40 1.15 -4.80
CA CYS A 101 5.64 -0.25 -4.49
C CYS A 101 6.95 -0.68 -5.16
N GLN A 102 7.81 -1.31 -4.40
CA GLN A 102 9.11 -1.77 -4.89
C GLN A 102 9.59 -2.93 -4.04
N ASN A 103 10.70 -3.53 -4.42
CA ASN A 103 11.35 -4.49 -3.55
C ASN A 103 12.33 -3.77 -2.65
N SER A 104 12.30 -4.11 -1.36
CA SER A 104 13.16 -3.49 -0.37
C SER A 104 14.62 -3.84 -0.62
N LYS A 105 15.49 -2.83 -0.60
CA LYS A 105 16.92 -3.04 -0.78
C LYS A 105 17.60 -3.55 0.50
N THR A 106 17.00 -3.30 1.64
CA THR A 106 17.61 -3.61 2.93
C THR A 106 17.03 -4.85 3.59
N ARG A 107 15.77 -5.22 3.26
CA ARG A 107 15.06 -6.31 3.95
C ARG A 107 14.69 -7.47 3.04
N SER A 108 15.10 -7.43 1.78
CA SER A 108 14.90 -8.44 0.74
C SER A 108 13.46 -8.72 0.30
N GLY A 109 12.47 -8.20 1.01
CA GLY A 109 11.07 -8.43 0.68
C GLY A 109 10.43 -7.28 -0.09
N ALA A 110 9.11 -7.25 -0.08
CA ALA A 110 8.33 -6.20 -0.72
C ALA A 110 8.27 -4.96 0.17
N GLU A 111 8.13 -3.80 -0.46
CA GLU A 111 7.98 -2.54 0.24
C GLU A 111 6.90 -1.71 -0.43
N VAL A 112 5.99 -1.14 0.35
CA VAL A 112 5.07 -0.11 -0.12
C VAL A 112 5.24 1.13 0.74
N ASN A 113 5.41 2.28 0.09
CA ASN A 113 5.43 3.58 0.76
C ASN A 113 4.14 4.32 0.40
N ILE A 114 3.40 4.73 1.41
CA ILE A 114 2.11 5.42 1.28
C ILE A 114 2.28 6.80 1.88
N LYS A 115 2.06 7.82 1.09
CA LYS A 115 2.39 9.19 1.47
C LYS A 115 1.22 10.14 1.22
N TRP A 116 0.94 10.99 2.19
CA TRP A 116 -0.06 12.05 2.08
C TRP A 116 0.58 13.40 2.34
N LYS A 117 0.09 14.41 1.63
CA LYS A 117 0.32 15.79 2.06
C LYS A 117 -0.59 16.04 3.26
N ASN A 118 -0.05 16.64 4.31
CA ASN A 118 -0.83 16.92 5.52
C ASN A 118 -2.06 17.77 5.24
N GLN A 119 -1.93 18.74 4.32
CA GLN A 119 -3.08 19.56 3.92
C GLN A 119 -4.20 18.75 3.28
N ASP A 120 -3.88 17.66 2.61
CA ASP A 120 -4.87 16.78 2.01
C ASP A 120 -5.55 15.89 3.05
N LEU A 121 -4.82 15.48 4.09
CA LEU A 121 -5.40 14.73 5.19
C LEU A 121 -6.48 15.52 5.91
N LYS A 122 -6.38 16.84 5.95
CA LYS A 122 -7.39 17.70 6.56
C LYS A 122 -8.70 17.74 5.77
N LYS A 123 -8.67 17.34 4.50
CA LYS A 123 -9.85 17.30 3.63
C LYS A 123 -10.63 15.99 3.74
N ILE A 124 -10.03 15.00 4.35
CA ILE A 124 -10.60 13.67 4.45
C ILE A 124 -11.61 13.59 5.60
#